data_6b1bd288e360e67d3571a9e113b41780
#
_entry.id   6b1bd288e360e67d3571a9e113b41780
#
_cell.length_a   1.000
_cell.length_b   1.000
_cell.length_c   1.000
_cell.angle_alpha   90.00
_cell.angle_beta   90.00
_cell.angle_gamma   90.00
#
_symmetry.space_group_name_H-M   'P 1'
#
loop_
_entity.id
_entity.type
_entity.pdbx_description
1 polymer ?
#
loop_
_entity_poly.entity_id
_entity_poly.type
_entity_poly.pdbx_seq_one_letter_code
_entity_poly.pdbx_strand_id
1 'polypeptide(L)'
;MMFLLDTNVVSELRKVRSGKANRGLADWASSVPSSWLFLSSIVVHELEHGVLLAERSDPVKGAVLRRWLDTSVAAAFDTRILAVDVAVAKRAASLHVPDPAPFRDALIGATALVHGMAVVTRNSKDFERFKGLDVVNPWR
;
A
#
# COMPACT_ATOMS: atom_id res chain seq x y z
N MET A 1 -4.49 2.59 -16.47
CA MET A 1 -3.47 1.97 -15.61
C MET A 1 -3.97 1.88 -14.19
N MET A 2 -3.65 0.80 -13.49
CA MET A 2 -4.06 0.62 -12.10
C MET A 2 -2.84 0.54 -11.19
N PHE A 3 -3.00 1.00 -9.96
CA PHE A 3 -1.90 1.16 -9.00
C PHE A 3 -2.22 0.43 -7.70
N LEU A 4 -1.24 -0.30 -7.20
CA LEU A 4 -1.29 -0.93 -5.89
C LEU A 4 -0.46 -0.07 -4.92
N LEU A 5 -1.13 0.48 -3.90
CA LEU A 5 -0.49 1.41 -2.98
C LEU A 5 0.19 0.69 -1.82
N ASP A 6 1.45 1.02 -1.58
CA ASP A 6 2.16 0.56 -0.39
C ASP A 6 1.64 1.30 0.85
N THR A 7 1.89 0.74 2.02
CA THR A 7 1.43 1.28 3.31
C THR A 7 1.85 2.73 3.52
N ASN A 8 3.10 3.08 3.18
CA ASN A 8 3.58 4.45 3.35
C ASN A 8 2.79 5.47 2.51
N VAL A 9 2.29 5.06 1.35
CA VAL A 9 1.45 5.92 0.51
C VAL A 9 0.10 6.19 1.18
N VAL A 10 -0.57 5.14 1.67
CA VAL A 10 -1.87 5.28 2.34
C VAL A 10 -1.74 6.17 3.59
N SER A 11 -0.69 5.96 4.38
CA SER A 11 -0.43 6.76 5.57
C SER A 11 -0.18 8.23 5.23
N GLU A 12 0.52 8.50 4.14
CA GLU A 12 0.78 9.88 3.71
C GLU A 12 -0.49 10.55 3.15
N LEU A 13 -1.33 9.80 2.45
CA LEU A 13 -2.60 10.32 1.92
C LEU A 13 -3.50 10.87 3.03
N ARG A 14 -3.43 10.32 4.24
CA ARG A 14 -4.16 10.82 5.41
C ARG A 14 -3.88 12.29 5.68
N LYS A 15 -2.69 12.77 5.34
CA LYS A 15 -2.23 14.14 5.62
C LYS A 15 -2.60 15.14 4.53
N VAL A 16 -3.18 14.71 3.40
CA VAL A 16 -3.45 15.59 2.25
C VAL A 16 -4.38 16.74 2.63
N ARG A 17 -5.46 16.45 3.34
CA ARG A 17 -6.45 17.48 3.73
C ARG A 17 -5.85 18.57 4.61
N SER A 18 -4.90 18.23 5.48
CA SER A 18 -4.26 19.20 6.38
C SER A 18 -3.12 19.98 5.70
N GLY A 19 -2.79 19.67 4.45
CA GLY A 19 -1.68 20.28 3.73
C GLY A 19 -0.31 19.83 4.18
N LYS A 20 -0.24 18.76 5.01
CA LYS A 20 1.02 18.27 5.58
C LYS A 20 1.63 17.09 4.80
N ALA A 21 0.93 16.62 3.76
CA ALA A 21 1.45 15.53 2.94
C ALA A 21 2.61 16.02 2.08
N ASN A 22 3.48 15.08 1.70
CA ASN A 22 4.51 15.36 0.71
C ASN A 22 3.86 15.89 -0.57
N ARG A 23 4.41 16.98 -1.11
CA ARG A 23 3.82 17.69 -2.24
C ARG A 23 3.77 16.83 -3.49
N GLY A 24 4.83 16.09 -3.79
CA GLY A 24 4.88 15.21 -4.95
C GLY A 24 3.81 14.14 -4.88
N LEU A 25 3.63 13.51 -3.72
CA LEU A 25 2.59 12.52 -3.52
C LEU A 25 1.19 13.14 -3.66
N ALA A 26 0.96 14.30 -3.04
CA ALA A 26 -0.34 14.98 -3.12
C ALA A 26 -0.70 15.33 -4.55
N ASP A 27 0.25 15.85 -5.32
CA ASP A 27 0.06 16.19 -6.74
C ASP A 27 -0.23 14.94 -7.57
N TRP A 28 0.53 13.88 -7.34
CA TRP A 28 0.31 12.61 -8.05
C TRP A 28 -1.09 12.06 -7.76
N ALA A 29 -1.47 12.01 -6.49
CA ALA A 29 -2.77 11.45 -6.07
C ALA A 29 -3.95 12.24 -6.67
N SER A 30 -3.81 13.57 -6.79
CA SER A 30 -4.86 14.41 -7.40
C SER A 30 -4.93 14.25 -8.92
N SER A 31 -3.88 13.75 -9.55
CA SER A 31 -3.81 13.57 -11.00
C SER A 31 -4.36 12.23 -11.48
N VAL A 32 -4.64 11.30 -10.56
CA VAL A 32 -5.03 9.92 -10.88
C VAL A 32 -6.46 9.69 -10.40
N PRO A 33 -7.32 9.05 -11.21
CA PRO A 33 -8.67 8.68 -10.75
C PRO A 33 -8.58 7.76 -9.52
N SER A 34 -9.37 8.05 -8.49
CA SER A 34 -9.36 7.24 -7.27
C SER A 34 -9.75 5.78 -7.52
N SER A 35 -10.55 5.53 -8.56
CA SER A 35 -10.95 4.17 -8.96
C SER A 35 -9.78 3.32 -9.49
N TRP A 36 -8.64 3.92 -9.79
CA TRP A 36 -7.44 3.19 -10.22
C TRP A 36 -6.55 2.75 -9.05
N LEU A 37 -6.89 3.13 -7.82
CA LEU A 37 -6.07 2.89 -6.64
C LEU A 37 -6.58 1.67 -5.87
N PHE A 38 -5.69 0.72 -5.62
CA PHE A 38 -5.99 -0.55 -4.95
C PHE A 38 -5.07 -0.78 -3.76
N LEU A 39 -5.52 -1.59 -2.82
CA LEU A 39 -4.71 -2.06 -1.70
C LEU A 39 -4.60 -3.58 -1.76
N SER A 40 -3.51 -4.11 -1.20
CA SER A 40 -3.44 -5.54 -0.88
C SER A 40 -3.90 -5.78 0.56
N SER A 41 -4.32 -7.00 0.85
CA SER A 41 -4.64 -7.41 2.23
C SER A 41 -3.43 -7.29 3.17
N ILE A 42 -2.21 -7.36 2.63
CA ILE A 42 -0.98 -7.16 3.42
C ILE A 42 -0.88 -5.72 3.92
N VAL A 43 -1.23 -4.75 3.09
CA VAL A 43 -1.26 -3.34 3.50
C VAL A 43 -2.33 -3.10 4.57
N VAL A 44 -3.51 -3.72 4.42
CA VAL A 44 -4.55 -3.67 5.44
C VAL A 44 -4.03 -4.22 6.78
N HIS A 45 -3.32 -5.34 6.75
CA HIS A 45 -2.70 -5.93 7.94
C HIS A 45 -1.74 -4.93 8.60
N GLU A 46 -0.90 -4.26 7.83
CA GLU A 46 0.06 -3.30 8.37
C GLU A 46 -0.62 -2.06 8.95
N LEU A 47 -1.66 -1.57 8.29
CA LEU A 47 -2.43 -0.43 8.79
C LEU A 47 -3.13 -0.79 10.10
N GLU A 48 -3.76 -1.96 10.17
CA GLU A 48 -4.41 -2.46 11.39
C GLU A 48 -3.41 -2.61 12.53
N HIS A 49 -2.24 -3.20 12.25
CA HIS A 49 -1.17 -3.36 13.23
C HIS A 49 -0.71 -1.99 13.76
N GLY A 50 -0.53 -1.02 12.88
CA GLY A 50 -0.15 0.33 13.29
C GLY A 50 -1.18 1.00 14.17
N VAL A 51 -2.47 0.81 13.88
CA VAL A 51 -3.56 1.33 14.71
C VAL A 51 -3.55 0.69 16.09
N LEU A 52 -3.40 -0.64 16.17
CA LEU A 52 -3.34 -1.37 17.44
C LEU A 52 -2.18 -0.90 18.31
N LEU A 53 -1.00 -0.67 17.72
CA LEU A 53 0.15 -0.14 18.44
C LEU A 53 -0.13 1.27 19.00
N ALA A 54 -0.76 2.12 18.19
CA ALA A 54 -1.12 3.47 18.63
C ALA A 54 -2.15 3.44 19.75
N GLU A 55 -3.18 2.59 19.62
CA GLU A 55 -4.21 2.44 20.66
C GLU A 55 -3.59 2.04 22.01
N ARG A 56 -2.55 1.23 21.98
CA ARG A 56 -1.85 0.79 23.20
C ARG A 56 -1.00 1.89 23.83
N SER A 57 -0.28 2.68 23.01
CA SER A 57 0.69 3.65 23.51
C SER A 57 0.15 5.07 23.66
N ASP A 58 -0.87 5.45 22.87
CA ASP A 58 -1.49 6.77 22.86
C ASP A 58 -2.96 6.63 22.49
N PRO A 59 -3.85 6.41 23.50
CA PRO A 59 -5.26 6.13 23.23
C PRO A 59 -5.97 7.22 22.42
N VAL A 60 -5.61 8.49 22.57
CA VAL A 60 -6.22 9.59 21.83
C VAL A 60 -5.86 9.49 20.35
N LYS A 61 -4.58 9.34 20.04
CA LYS A 61 -4.09 9.14 18.68
C LYS A 61 -4.64 7.83 18.09
N GLY A 62 -4.67 6.78 18.88
CA GLY A 62 -5.19 5.48 18.46
C GLY A 62 -6.65 5.55 18.04
N ALA A 63 -7.49 6.30 18.79
CA ALA A 63 -8.90 6.48 18.44
C ALA A 63 -9.07 7.21 17.11
N VAL A 64 -8.25 8.23 16.84
CA VAL A 64 -8.27 8.98 15.57
C VAL A 64 -7.91 8.06 14.41
N LEU A 65 -6.83 7.28 14.56
CA LEU A 65 -6.36 6.37 13.52
C LEU A 65 -7.35 5.21 13.30
N ARG A 66 -7.98 4.72 14.35
CA ARG A 66 -9.03 3.69 14.26
C ARG A 66 -10.19 4.18 13.40
N ARG A 67 -10.69 5.37 13.67
CA ARG A 67 -11.78 5.94 12.88
C ARG A 67 -11.36 6.13 11.42
N TRP A 68 -10.17 6.64 11.20
CA TRP A 68 -9.66 6.83 9.84
C TRP A 68 -9.61 5.50 9.08
N LEU A 69 -9.07 4.45 9.68
CA LEU A 69 -8.95 3.14 9.03
C LEU A 69 -10.33 2.51 8.76
N ASP A 70 -11.19 2.48 9.77
CA ASP A 70 -12.46 1.75 9.70
C ASP A 70 -13.52 2.48 8.86
N THR A 71 -13.39 3.80 8.69
CA THR A 71 -14.35 4.59 7.90
C THR A 71 -13.76 5.13 6.62
N SER A 72 -12.72 5.97 6.69
CA SER A 72 -12.17 6.64 5.51
C SER A 72 -11.48 5.69 4.54
N VAL A 73 -10.59 4.84 5.04
CA VAL A 73 -9.87 3.87 4.19
C VAL A 73 -10.83 2.80 3.70
N ALA A 74 -11.64 2.24 4.57
CA ALA A 74 -12.61 1.20 4.20
C ALA A 74 -13.57 1.68 3.10
N ALA A 75 -14.07 2.92 3.20
CA ALA A 75 -14.95 3.50 2.18
C ALA A 75 -14.20 3.82 0.88
N ALA A 76 -13.00 4.40 0.99
CA ALA A 76 -12.23 4.82 -0.17
C ALA A 76 -11.80 3.64 -1.06
N PHE A 77 -11.52 2.48 -0.48
CA PHE A 77 -11.05 1.30 -1.19
C PHE A 77 -12.07 0.17 -1.21
N ASP A 78 -13.34 0.47 -0.97
CA ASP A 78 -14.41 -0.53 -1.05
C ASP A 78 -14.36 -1.23 -2.40
N THR A 79 -14.41 -2.58 -2.39
CA THR A 79 -14.27 -3.46 -3.57
C THR A 79 -12.89 -3.44 -4.24
N ARG A 80 -11.94 -2.66 -3.74
CA ARG A 80 -10.59 -2.53 -4.33
C ARG A 80 -9.47 -2.95 -3.37
N ILE A 81 -9.75 -3.93 -2.52
CA ILE A 81 -8.75 -4.56 -1.67
C ILE A 81 -8.55 -5.98 -2.18
N LEU A 82 -7.33 -6.30 -2.58
CA LEU A 82 -6.97 -7.56 -3.22
C LEU A 82 -6.40 -8.54 -2.21
N ALA A 83 -6.98 -9.75 -2.18
CA ALA A 83 -6.55 -10.78 -1.26
C ALA A 83 -5.25 -11.46 -1.71
N VAL A 84 -4.51 -12.01 -0.76
CA VAL A 84 -3.44 -12.96 -1.05
C VAL A 84 -4.08 -14.32 -1.27
N ASP A 85 -4.42 -14.59 -2.52
CA ASP A 85 -5.00 -15.87 -2.94
C ASP A 85 -3.89 -16.85 -3.39
N VAL A 86 -4.30 -18.01 -3.92
CA VAL A 86 -3.34 -19.04 -4.35
C VAL A 86 -2.43 -18.52 -5.47
N ALA A 87 -2.97 -17.80 -6.44
CA ALA A 87 -2.17 -17.25 -7.54
C ALA A 87 -1.11 -16.28 -7.03
N VAL A 88 -1.50 -15.37 -6.13
CA VAL A 88 -0.57 -14.42 -5.50
C VAL A 88 0.48 -15.16 -4.67
N ALA A 89 0.07 -16.15 -3.88
CA ALA A 89 1.00 -16.92 -3.05
C ALA A 89 2.05 -17.64 -3.88
N LYS A 90 1.65 -18.27 -4.98
CA LYS A 90 2.59 -18.95 -5.89
C LYS A 90 3.53 -17.95 -6.57
N ARG A 91 3.01 -16.83 -7.02
CA ARG A 91 3.83 -15.80 -7.66
C ARG A 91 4.84 -15.21 -6.67
N ALA A 92 4.41 -14.97 -5.42
CA ALA A 92 5.29 -14.49 -4.37
C ALA A 92 6.43 -15.47 -4.09
N ALA A 93 6.14 -16.76 -4.03
CA ALA A 93 7.16 -17.79 -3.85
C ALA A 93 8.25 -17.72 -4.92
N SER A 94 7.87 -17.47 -6.18
CA SER A 94 8.82 -17.34 -7.28
C SER A 94 9.75 -16.15 -7.16
N LEU A 95 9.34 -15.11 -6.45
CA LEU A 95 10.14 -13.89 -6.25
C LEU A 95 11.28 -14.08 -5.25
N HIS A 96 11.29 -15.21 -4.52
CA HIS A 96 12.38 -15.56 -3.60
C HIS A 96 13.48 -16.39 -4.27
N VAL A 97 13.36 -16.67 -5.54
CA VAL A 97 14.31 -17.52 -6.26
C VAL A 97 14.96 -16.71 -7.40
N PRO A 98 16.28 -16.71 -7.54
CA PRO A 98 17.25 -17.48 -6.77
C PRO A 98 17.55 -16.92 -5.38
N ASP A 99 17.27 -15.64 -5.12
CA ASP A 99 17.61 -14.98 -3.87
C ASP A 99 16.36 -14.61 -3.07
N PRO A 100 16.33 -14.92 -1.76
CA PRO A 100 15.17 -14.58 -0.95
C PRO A 100 14.97 -13.07 -0.86
N ALA A 101 13.71 -12.65 -0.86
CA ALA A 101 13.27 -11.29 -0.66
C ALA A 101 12.54 -11.16 0.67
N PRO A 102 12.36 -9.95 1.22
CA PRO A 102 11.49 -9.77 2.36
C PRO A 102 10.09 -10.30 2.04
N PHE A 103 9.52 -11.06 2.98
CA PHE A 103 8.25 -11.77 2.77
C PHE A 103 7.11 -10.81 2.41
N ARG A 104 7.02 -9.70 3.14
CA ARG A 104 6.04 -8.64 2.91
C ARG A 104 6.13 -8.08 1.48
N ASP A 105 7.33 -7.70 1.07
CA ASP A 105 7.55 -7.06 -0.23
C ASP A 105 7.23 -8.01 -1.38
N ALA A 106 7.59 -9.30 -1.21
CA ALA A 106 7.27 -10.32 -2.20
C ALA A 106 5.76 -10.50 -2.37
N LEU A 107 4.99 -10.48 -1.28
CA LEU A 107 3.53 -10.59 -1.35
C LEU A 107 2.88 -9.38 -2.02
N ILE A 108 3.33 -8.18 -1.70
CA ILE A 108 2.81 -6.95 -2.34
C ILE A 108 3.20 -6.93 -3.82
N GLY A 109 4.46 -7.19 -4.13
CA GLY A 109 4.94 -7.26 -5.51
C GLY A 109 4.22 -8.30 -6.34
N ALA A 110 3.99 -9.49 -5.77
CA ALA A 110 3.25 -10.56 -6.44
C ALA A 110 1.79 -10.17 -6.71
N THR A 111 1.14 -9.50 -5.76
CA THR A 111 -0.23 -9.00 -5.96
C THR A 111 -0.28 -8.08 -7.17
N ALA A 112 0.65 -7.13 -7.26
CA ALA A 112 0.72 -6.22 -8.40
C ALA A 112 0.99 -6.96 -9.72
N LEU A 113 1.92 -7.92 -9.72
CA LEU A 113 2.26 -8.68 -10.93
C LEU A 113 1.08 -9.53 -11.42
N VAL A 114 0.38 -10.21 -10.51
CA VAL A 114 -0.79 -11.04 -10.88
C VAL A 114 -1.90 -10.19 -11.48
N HIS A 115 -2.12 -8.99 -10.97
CA HIS A 115 -3.19 -8.11 -11.41
C HIS A 115 -2.77 -7.09 -12.48
N GLY A 116 -1.51 -7.10 -12.92
CA GLY A 116 -1.02 -6.17 -13.94
C GLY A 116 -0.98 -4.72 -13.49
N MET A 117 -0.64 -4.47 -12.22
CA MET A 117 -0.59 -3.14 -11.63
C MET A 117 0.84 -2.68 -11.38
N ALA A 118 1.05 -1.37 -11.31
CA ALA A 118 2.28 -0.79 -10.80
C ALA A 118 2.18 -0.65 -9.28
N VAL A 119 3.28 -0.87 -8.56
CA VAL A 119 3.37 -0.57 -7.12
C VAL A 119 3.73 0.89 -6.94
N VAL A 120 3.01 1.59 -6.09
CA VAL A 120 3.30 2.97 -5.70
C VAL A 120 3.87 2.96 -4.28
N THR A 121 5.10 3.44 -4.13
CA THR A 121 5.81 3.36 -2.85
C THR A 121 6.87 4.44 -2.75
N ARG A 122 7.14 4.87 -1.52
CA ARG A 122 8.29 5.70 -1.22
C ARG A 122 9.60 4.90 -1.28
N ASN A 123 9.53 3.59 -1.02
CA ASN A 123 10.69 2.70 -0.93
C ASN A 123 10.84 1.89 -2.24
N SER A 124 11.00 2.60 -3.34
CA SER A 124 11.07 1.98 -4.68
C SER A 124 12.14 0.90 -4.80
N LYS A 125 13.27 1.07 -4.13
CA LYS A 125 14.39 0.12 -4.18
C LYS A 125 14.00 -1.28 -3.69
N ASP A 126 13.05 -1.37 -2.75
CA ASP A 126 12.61 -2.64 -2.19
C ASP A 126 11.85 -3.49 -3.23
N PHE A 127 11.32 -2.86 -4.27
CA PHE A 127 10.51 -3.50 -5.30
C PHE A 127 11.19 -3.59 -6.67
N GLU A 128 12.20 -2.78 -6.93
CA GLU A 128 12.89 -2.74 -8.23
C GLU A 128 13.58 -4.06 -8.58
N ARG A 129 13.90 -4.88 -7.59
CA ARG A 129 14.49 -6.20 -7.78
C ARG A 129 13.53 -7.20 -8.42
N PHE A 130 12.22 -6.95 -8.39
CA PHE A 130 11.22 -7.87 -8.92
C PHE A 130 11.05 -7.65 -10.42
N LYS A 131 11.50 -8.63 -11.20
CA LYS A 131 11.48 -8.53 -12.65
C LYS A 131 10.05 -8.40 -13.19
N GLY A 132 9.84 -7.43 -14.08
CA GLY A 132 8.56 -7.21 -14.73
C GLY A 132 7.59 -6.35 -13.91
N LEU A 133 7.99 -5.91 -12.71
CA LEU A 133 7.16 -5.05 -11.87
C LEU A 133 7.45 -3.58 -12.16
N ASP A 134 6.41 -2.83 -12.49
CA ASP A 134 6.50 -1.37 -12.59
C ASP A 134 6.38 -0.75 -11.20
N VAL A 135 7.25 0.20 -10.91
CA VAL A 135 7.30 0.87 -9.60
C VAL A 135 7.27 2.38 -9.80
N VAL A 136 6.43 3.05 -9.04
CA VAL A 136 6.27 4.51 -9.06
C VAL A 136 6.58 5.07 -7.69
N ASN A 137 7.49 6.05 -7.63
CA ASN A 137 7.77 6.81 -6.41
C ASN A 137 7.37 8.27 -6.65
N PRO A 138 6.21 8.71 -6.15
CA PRO A 138 5.73 10.08 -6.37
C PRO A 138 6.34 11.12 -5.44
N TRP A 139 7.13 10.72 -4.44
CA TRP A 139 7.73 11.66 -3.49
C TRP A 139 8.69 12.64 -4.17
N ARG A 140 8.64 13.88 -3.69
CA ARG A 140 9.58 14.93 -4.09
C ARG A 140 10.25 15.56 -2.89
#